data_4b0f2cec1bf4ad2ec7e9d6bbf9c4dbf6
#
_entry.id   4b0f2cec1bf4ad2ec7e9d6bbf9c4dbf6
#
_cell.length_a   1.000
_cell.length_b   1.000
_cell.length_c   1.000
_cell.angle_alpha   90.00
_cell.angle_beta   90.00
_cell.angle_gamma   90.00
#
_symmetry.space_group_name_H-M   'P 1'
#
loop_
_entity.id
_entity.type
_entity.pdbx_description
1 polymer ?
#
loop_
_entity_poly.entity_id
_entity_poly.type
_entity_poly.pdbx_seq_one_letter_code
_entity_poly.pdbx_strand_id
1 'polypeptide(L)'
;MEVKEVTRDKVQQDALDIAINNNRATLGISMGVGKTRIAIQHLIKLYDPFIRVLVVVPKWSVMTAWIKELQLLGEQDKMEDHIIYTTYLSLNKKNPKDYDIIYLDECHSLLESHEKFLSEFPGRILGL
;
A
#
# COMPACT_ATOMS: atom_id res chain seq x y z
N MET A 1 24.88 13.59 -9.89
CA MET A 1 23.55 13.84 -10.44
C MET A 1 22.89 12.55 -10.85
N GLU A 2 23.44 11.90 -11.84
CA GLU A 2 22.95 10.61 -12.29
C GLU A 2 23.03 9.53 -11.21
N VAL A 3 24.06 9.59 -10.38
CA VAL A 3 24.23 8.65 -9.25
C VAL A 3 23.07 8.73 -8.28
N LYS A 4 22.53 9.93 -8.04
CA LYS A 4 21.41 10.12 -7.12
C LYS A 4 20.12 9.51 -7.67
N GLU A 5 19.83 9.68 -8.96
CA GLU A 5 18.67 9.06 -9.60
C GLU A 5 18.78 7.53 -9.63
N VAL A 6 19.94 7.02 -10.00
CA VAL A 6 20.19 5.57 -10.03
C VAL A 6 20.00 4.97 -8.65
N THR A 7 20.49 5.66 -7.61
CA THR A 7 20.33 5.21 -6.23
C THR A 7 18.85 5.16 -5.83
N ARG A 8 18.09 6.19 -6.21
CA ARG A 8 16.66 6.23 -5.91
C ARG A 8 15.91 5.11 -6.61
N ASP A 9 16.16 4.91 -7.89
CA ASP A 9 15.53 3.83 -8.67
C ASP A 9 15.89 2.46 -8.10
N LYS A 10 17.14 2.28 -7.69
CA LYS A 10 17.58 1.04 -7.08
C LYS A 10 16.88 0.79 -5.75
N VAL A 11 16.73 1.80 -4.91
CA VAL A 11 16.02 1.68 -3.63
C VAL A 11 14.57 1.29 -3.86
N GLN A 12 13.91 1.90 -4.84
CA GLN A 12 12.53 1.56 -5.18
C GLN A 12 12.42 0.13 -5.69
N GLN A 13 13.32 -0.29 -6.56
CA GLN A 13 13.30 -1.65 -7.10
C GLN A 13 13.58 -2.70 -6.03
N ASP A 14 14.56 -2.47 -5.17
CA ASP A 14 14.89 -3.39 -4.08
C ASP A 14 13.72 -3.50 -3.09
N ALA A 15 13.08 -2.38 -2.75
CA ALA A 15 11.93 -2.38 -1.88
C ALA A 15 10.75 -3.14 -2.49
N LEU A 16 10.52 -2.96 -3.78
CA LEU A 16 9.46 -3.68 -4.50
C LEU A 16 9.73 -5.18 -4.52
N ASP A 17 10.96 -5.60 -4.76
CA ASP A 17 11.34 -7.02 -4.77
C ASP A 17 11.12 -7.66 -3.40
N ILE A 18 11.48 -6.96 -2.33
CA ILE A 18 11.24 -7.45 -0.97
C ILE A 18 9.73 -7.59 -0.71
N ALA A 19 8.94 -6.60 -1.11
CA ALA A 19 7.50 -6.62 -0.90
C ALA A 19 6.82 -7.75 -1.67
N ILE A 20 7.25 -8.01 -2.90
CA ILE A 20 6.70 -9.09 -3.73
C ILE A 20 7.01 -10.45 -3.12
N ASN A 21 8.20 -10.63 -2.56
CA ASN A 21 8.66 -11.91 -2.04
C ASN A 21 8.22 -12.20 -0.60
N ASN A 22 7.54 -11.27 0.05
CA ASN A 22 7.10 -11.42 1.44
C ASN A 22 5.63 -11.06 1.57
N ASN A 23 4.83 -11.95 2.18
CA ASN A 23 3.41 -11.71 2.39
C ASN A 23 3.15 -10.58 3.38
N ARG A 24 4.08 -10.35 4.29
CA ARG A 24 3.98 -9.26 5.28
C ARG A 24 5.32 -8.56 5.36
N ALA A 25 5.33 -7.29 4.98
CA ALA A 25 6.54 -6.49 4.96
C ALA A 25 6.25 -5.05 5.36
N THR A 26 7.25 -4.39 5.91
CA THR A 26 7.22 -2.96 6.18
C THR A 26 8.43 -2.34 5.48
N LEU A 27 8.17 -1.32 4.67
CA LEU A 27 9.24 -0.62 3.96
C LEU A 27 9.79 0.50 4.84
N GLY A 28 10.99 0.32 5.36
CA GLY A 28 11.67 1.31 6.18
C GLY A 28 12.40 2.36 5.37
N ILE A 29 11.78 2.91 4.35
CA ILE A 29 12.38 3.89 3.47
C ILE A 29 11.94 5.30 3.82
N SER A 30 12.81 6.28 3.58
CA SER A 30 12.50 7.67 3.88
C SER A 30 11.46 8.25 2.93
N MET A 31 10.81 9.31 3.36
CA MET A 31 9.94 10.11 2.49
C MET A 31 10.77 10.62 1.30
N GLY A 32 10.15 10.78 0.16
CA GLY A 32 10.84 11.27 -1.04
C GLY A 32 11.39 10.18 -1.95
N VAL A 33 11.30 8.90 -1.55
CA VAL A 33 11.62 7.78 -2.45
C VAL A 33 10.39 7.16 -3.10
N GLY A 34 9.21 7.78 -2.93
CA GLY A 34 8.00 7.39 -3.62
C GLY A 34 7.35 6.12 -3.06
N LYS A 35 7.07 6.10 -1.76
CA LYS A 35 6.41 4.95 -1.11
C LYS A 35 5.09 4.56 -1.77
N THR A 36 4.26 5.55 -2.09
CA THR A 36 2.97 5.31 -2.73
C THR A 36 3.16 4.67 -4.10
N ARG A 37 4.15 5.14 -4.86
CA ARG A 37 4.47 4.55 -6.16
C ARG A 37 4.91 3.10 -6.03
N ILE A 38 5.73 2.78 -5.03
CA ILE A 38 6.17 1.41 -4.77
C ILE A 38 4.96 0.52 -4.46
N ALA A 39 4.06 0.99 -3.62
CA ALA A 39 2.85 0.25 -3.28
C ALA A 39 1.98 -0.01 -4.51
N ILE A 40 1.81 0.99 -5.37
CA ILE A 40 1.02 0.84 -6.59
C ILE A 40 1.71 -0.12 -7.56
N GLN A 41 3.02 -0.06 -7.71
CA GLN A 41 3.77 -1.01 -8.54
C GLN A 41 3.65 -2.44 -7.99
N HIS A 42 3.64 -2.59 -6.68
CA HIS A 42 3.38 -3.88 -6.02
C HIS A 42 2.00 -4.41 -6.40
N LEU A 43 0.98 -3.57 -6.33
CA LEU A 43 -0.38 -3.93 -6.71
C LEU A 43 -0.47 -4.30 -8.19
N ILE A 44 0.18 -3.54 -9.07
CA ILE A 44 0.18 -3.84 -10.50
C ILE A 44 0.75 -5.24 -10.77
N LYS A 45 1.83 -5.61 -10.09
CA LYS A 45 2.44 -6.93 -10.26
C LYS A 45 1.59 -8.07 -9.72
N LEU A 46 0.78 -7.81 -8.71
CA LEU A 46 -0.08 -8.83 -8.08
C LEU A 46 -1.52 -8.78 -8.57
N TYR A 47 -1.83 -7.87 -9.48
CA TYR A 47 -3.18 -7.66 -9.98
C TYR A 47 -3.78 -8.93 -10.57
N ASP A 48 -5.03 -9.18 -10.23
CA ASP A 48 -5.90 -10.11 -10.94
C ASP A 48 -7.33 -9.53 -10.97
N PRO A 49 -8.21 -10.01 -11.89
CA PRO A 49 -9.53 -9.40 -12.05
C PRO A 49 -10.45 -9.45 -10.84
N PHE A 50 -10.13 -10.27 -9.84
CA PHE A 50 -10.96 -10.45 -8.64
C PHE A 50 -10.29 -9.91 -7.38
N ILE A 51 -9.15 -9.24 -7.51
CA ILE A 51 -8.40 -8.74 -6.35
C ILE A 51 -9.21 -7.71 -5.57
N ARG A 52 -9.12 -7.80 -4.23
CA ARG A 52 -9.79 -6.88 -3.31
C ARG A 52 -8.71 -6.23 -2.46
N VAL A 53 -8.62 -4.90 -2.53
CA VAL A 53 -7.53 -4.13 -1.93
C VAL A 53 -8.07 -3.15 -0.91
N LEU A 54 -7.46 -3.12 0.27
CA LEU A 54 -7.75 -2.12 1.29
C LEU A 54 -6.53 -1.22 1.47
N VAL A 55 -6.72 0.08 1.33
CA VAL A 55 -5.69 1.08 1.60
C VAL A 55 -6.08 1.83 2.86
N VAL A 56 -5.23 1.76 3.89
CA VAL A 56 -5.45 2.43 5.16
C VAL A 56 -4.59 3.68 5.22
N VAL A 57 -5.23 4.83 5.38
CA VAL A 57 -4.56 6.13 5.38
C VAL A 57 -4.79 6.83 6.73
N PRO A 58 -3.84 7.69 7.17
CA PRO A 58 -4.03 8.40 8.45
C PRO A 58 -5.15 9.43 8.40
N LYS A 59 -5.42 9.97 7.23
CA LYS A 59 -6.51 10.94 7.01
C LYS A 59 -6.91 10.94 5.54
N TRP A 60 -8.13 11.38 5.25
CA TRP A 60 -8.69 11.31 3.91
C TRP A 60 -7.90 12.10 2.85
N SER A 61 -7.18 13.14 3.24
CA SER A 61 -6.35 13.90 2.29
C SER A 61 -5.24 13.03 1.66
N VAL A 62 -4.80 11.99 2.34
CA VAL A 62 -3.79 11.06 1.82
C VAL A 62 -4.38 10.17 0.72
N MET A 63 -5.68 9.87 0.78
CA MET A 63 -6.37 9.14 -0.27
C MET A 63 -6.23 9.87 -1.62
N THR A 64 -6.34 11.19 -1.61
CA THR A 64 -6.18 11.99 -2.82
C THR A 64 -4.80 11.80 -3.45
N ALA A 65 -3.76 11.68 -2.63
CA ALA A 65 -2.40 11.42 -3.12
C ALA A 65 -2.29 10.06 -3.80
N TRP A 66 -2.93 9.04 -3.27
CA TRP A 66 -3.00 7.71 -3.89
C TRP A 66 -3.68 7.75 -5.25
N ILE A 67 -4.84 8.40 -5.32
CA ILE A 67 -5.60 8.52 -6.58
C ILE A 67 -4.79 9.28 -7.62
N LYS A 68 -4.12 10.36 -7.21
CA LYS A 68 -3.28 11.15 -8.11
C LYS A 68 -2.13 10.32 -8.68
N GLU A 69 -1.49 9.51 -7.86
CA GLU A 69 -0.38 8.65 -8.30
C GLU A 69 -0.88 7.56 -9.26
N LEU A 70 -2.04 6.97 -8.99
CA LEU A 70 -2.68 6.02 -9.90
C LEU A 70 -2.98 6.66 -11.25
N GLN A 71 -3.47 7.90 -11.26
CA GLN A 71 -3.73 8.65 -12.49
C GLN A 71 -2.44 8.90 -13.27
N LEU A 72 -1.37 9.28 -12.59
CA LEU A 72 -0.07 9.52 -13.23
C LEU A 72 0.50 8.27 -13.88
N LEU A 73 0.22 7.10 -13.31
CA LEU A 73 0.66 5.82 -13.84
C LEU A 73 -0.31 5.22 -14.87
N GLY A 74 -1.44 5.91 -15.13
CA GLY A 74 -2.46 5.42 -16.06
C GLY A 74 -3.24 4.22 -15.57
N GLU A 75 -3.28 3.98 -14.24
CA GLU A 75 -3.90 2.79 -13.66
C GLU A 75 -5.20 3.06 -12.90
N GLN A 76 -5.61 4.34 -12.77
CA GLN A 76 -6.78 4.69 -11.97
C GLN A 76 -8.06 3.99 -12.45
N ASP A 77 -8.34 4.04 -13.74
CA ASP A 77 -9.57 3.45 -14.27
C ASP A 77 -9.64 1.94 -14.08
N LYS A 78 -8.49 1.28 -14.18
CA LYS A 78 -8.39 -0.17 -13.99
C LYS A 78 -8.54 -0.57 -12.53
N MET A 79 -7.97 0.24 -11.62
CA MET A 79 -7.84 -0.12 -10.21
C MET A 79 -8.99 0.39 -9.33
N GLU A 80 -9.73 1.42 -9.75
CA GLU A 80 -10.67 2.10 -8.85
C GLU A 80 -11.72 1.19 -8.25
N ASP A 81 -12.20 0.20 -9.01
CA ASP A 81 -13.22 -0.74 -8.52
C ASP A 81 -12.65 -1.82 -7.59
N HIS A 82 -11.34 -1.95 -7.52
CA HIS A 82 -10.66 -2.95 -6.71
C HIS A 82 -10.18 -2.40 -5.36
N ILE A 83 -10.11 -1.08 -5.20
CA ILE A 83 -9.52 -0.44 -4.03
C ILE A 83 -10.59 0.20 -3.16
N ILE A 84 -10.57 -0.16 -1.88
CA ILE A 84 -11.36 0.50 -0.84
C ILE A 84 -10.38 1.26 0.06
N TYR A 85 -10.67 2.53 0.32
CA TYR A 85 -9.88 3.35 1.24
C TYR A 85 -10.57 3.44 2.60
N THR A 86 -9.77 3.42 3.65
CA THR A 86 -10.26 3.66 5.01
C THR A 86 -9.20 4.40 5.83
N THR A 87 -9.60 4.93 6.97
CA THR A 87 -8.66 5.53 7.92
C THR A 87 -8.36 4.54 9.03
N TYR A 88 -7.29 4.79 9.81
CA TYR A 88 -6.98 3.95 10.97
C TYR A 88 -8.12 3.98 12.00
N LEU A 89 -8.81 5.10 12.13
CA LEU A 89 -9.96 5.20 13.04
C LEU A 89 -11.11 4.28 12.64
N SER A 90 -11.27 4.01 11.36
CA SER A 90 -12.36 3.19 10.82
C SER A 90 -11.96 1.77 10.48
N LEU A 91 -10.67 1.43 10.60
CA LEU A 91 -10.16 0.13 10.18
C LEU A 91 -10.90 -1.03 10.85
N ASN A 92 -11.14 -0.95 12.16
CA ASN A 92 -11.78 -2.02 12.92
C ASN A 92 -13.25 -2.24 12.55
N LYS A 93 -13.85 -1.34 11.77
CA LYS A 93 -15.21 -1.49 11.26
C LYS A 93 -15.27 -2.34 9.99
N LYS A 94 -14.13 -2.63 9.38
CA LYS A 94 -14.04 -3.46 8.19
C LYS A 94 -13.93 -4.94 8.56
N ASN A 95 -14.30 -5.80 7.62
CA ASN A 95 -14.12 -7.24 7.80
C ASN A 95 -12.79 -7.66 7.16
N PRO A 96 -11.82 -8.19 7.93
CA PRO A 96 -10.53 -8.57 7.37
C PRO A 96 -10.63 -9.64 6.28
N LYS A 97 -11.69 -10.42 6.26
CA LYS A 97 -11.88 -11.48 5.25
C LYS A 97 -12.37 -10.96 3.90
N ASP A 98 -12.71 -9.67 3.80
CA ASP A 98 -13.20 -9.08 2.56
C ASP A 98 -12.07 -8.62 1.63
N TYR A 99 -10.81 -8.73 2.04
CA TYR A 99 -9.68 -8.18 1.29
C TYR A 99 -8.57 -9.22 1.08
N ASP A 100 -7.82 -9.03 0.01
CA ASP A 100 -6.69 -9.88 -0.35
C ASP A 100 -5.35 -9.21 -0.06
N ILE A 101 -5.29 -7.89 -0.15
CA ILE A 101 -4.09 -7.10 0.14
C ILE A 101 -4.48 -5.88 0.97
N ILE A 102 -3.67 -5.56 1.98
CA ILE A 102 -3.79 -4.33 2.76
C ILE A 102 -2.51 -3.52 2.62
N TYR A 103 -2.64 -2.26 2.24
CA TYR A 103 -1.57 -1.28 2.29
C TYR A 103 -1.80 -0.34 3.47
N LEU A 104 -0.79 -0.23 4.34
CA LEU A 104 -0.85 0.61 5.53
C LEU A 104 0.01 1.84 5.30
N ASP A 105 -0.59 2.92 4.84
CA ASP A 105 0.14 4.17 4.61
C ASP A 105 0.42 4.83 5.96
N GLU A 106 1.68 5.23 6.16
CA GLU A 106 2.18 5.70 7.46
C GLU A 106 1.88 4.69 8.57
N CYS A 107 2.42 3.48 8.43
CA CYS A 107 2.10 2.34 9.30
C CYS A 107 2.45 2.58 10.77
N HIS A 108 3.26 3.59 11.09
CA HIS A 108 3.50 4.00 12.48
C HIS A 108 2.24 4.52 13.18
N SER A 109 1.18 4.79 12.41
CA SER A 109 -0.12 5.20 12.96
C SER A 109 -0.93 4.03 13.54
N LEU A 110 -0.47 2.79 13.37
CA LEU A 110 -1.13 1.63 13.95
C LEU A 110 -1.13 1.69 15.47
N LEU A 111 -2.24 1.24 16.05
CA LEU A 111 -2.43 1.13 17.50
C LEU A 111 -2.62 -0.34 17.89
N GLU A 112 -2.49 -0.65 19.17
CA GLU A 112 -2.76 -2.00 19.69
C GLU A 112 -4.17 -2.46 19.32
N SER A 113 -5.13 -1.53 19.28
CA SER A 113 -6.52 -1.85 18.93
C SER A 113 -6.67 -2.40 17.51
N HIS A 114 -5.68 -2.24 16.66
CA HIS A 114 -5.69 -2.75 15.29
C HIS A 114 -5.14 -4.17 15.15
N GLU A 115 -4.49 -4.69 16.20
CA GLU A 115 -3.87 -6.03 16.14
C GLU A 115 -4.86 -7.13 15.81
N LYS A 116 -6.05 -7.07 16.40
CA LYS A 116 -7.07 -8.08 16.15
C LYS A 116 -7.44 -8.15 14.67
N PHE A 117 -7.68 -7.00 14.05
CA PHE A 117 -8.00 -6.95 12.62
C PHE A 117 -6.88 -7.56 11.78
N LEU A 118 -5.64 -7.14 12.04
CA LEU A 118 -4.49 -7.60 11.27
C LEU A 118 -4.19 -9.08 11.50
N SER A 119 -4.41 -9.59 12.73
CA SER A 119 -4.19 -11.00 13.04
C SER A 119 -5.21 -11.92 12.35
N GLU A 120 -6.42 -11.43 12.11
CA GLU A 120 -7.47 -12.17 11.44
C GLU A 120 -7.40 -12.04 9.91
N PHE A 121 -6.59 -11.12 9.41
CA PHE A 121 -6.46 -10.90 7.98
C PHE A 121 -5.59 -12.01 7.34
N PRO A 122 -6.13 -12.74 6.33
CA PRO A 122 -5.42 -13.90 5.77
C PRO A 122 -4.45 -13.58 4.64
N GLY A 123 -4.43 -12.35 4.13
CA GLY A 123 -3.70 -12.01 2.92
C GLY A 123 -2.38 -11.29 3.15
N ARG A 124 -2.00 -10.47 2.16
CA ARG A 124 -0.74 -9.72 2.17
C ARG A 124 -0.90 -8.37 2.86
N ILE A 125 0.10 -7.97 3.64
CA ILE A 125 0.16 -6.65 4.28
C ILE A 125 1.47 -5.99 3.88
N LEU A 126 1.39 -4.76 3.38
CA LEU A 126 2.55 -3.92 3.10
C LEU A 126 2.44 -2.62 3.88
N GLY A 127 3.35 -2.42 4.83
CA GLY A 127 3.48 -1.18 5.59
C GLY A 127 4.42 -0.20 4.88
N LEU A 128 4.05 1.06 4.86
CA LEU A 128 4.82 2.11 4.18
C LEU A 128 5.39 3.15 5.14
#